data_1c8859d0e1502f79c5ac69cb240cd23d
#
_entry.id   1c8859d0e1502f79c5ac69cb240cd23d
#
_cell.length_a   1.000
_cell.length_b   1.000
_cell.length_c   1.000
_cell.angle_alpha   90.00
_cell.angle_beta   90.00
_cell.angle_gamma   90.00
#
_symmetry.space_group_name_H-M   'P 1'
#
loop_
_entity.id
_entity.type
_entity.pdbx_description
1 polymer ?
#
loop_
_entity_poly.entity_id
_entity_poly.type
_entity_poly.pdbx_seq_one_letter_code
_entity_poly.pdbx_strand_id
1 'polypeptide(L)'
;PGQGALAVEASTAVLERDADLHKALLRLDDFSTHAAVSAERSLLNALEAGCTAPVGALATVTPDDTNLDATPENSTIHLQAVAASVDGSKMIRMSITGAAGNAEGLGRELAAELLAAGAADLLGESA
;
A
#
# COMPACT_ATOMS: atom_id res chain seq x y z
N PRO A 1 0.18 -6.95 -1.66
CA PRO A 1 -0.22 -5.56 -1.87
C PRO A 1 -0.88 -5.37 -3.23
N GLY A 2 -1.79 -4.41 -3.29
CA GLY A 2 -2.53 -4.13 -4.51
C GLY A 2 -3.55 -5.20 -4.90
N GLN A 3 -3.92 -6.08 -4.01
CA GLN A 3 -4.91 -7.13 -4.27
C GLN A 3 -6.25 -6.49 -4.65
N GLY A 4 -6.74 -6.79 -5.86
CA GLY A 4 -7.97 -6.24 -6.40
C GLY A 4 -7.83 -4.86 -7.09
N ALA A 5 -6.69 -4.19 -6.99
CA ALA A 5 -6.43 -2.97 -7.74
C ALA A 5 -6.13 -3.31 -9.21
N LEU A 6 -6.79 -2.60 -10.12
CA LEU A 6 -6.55 -2.74 -11.56
C LEU A 6 -5.53 -1.69 -11.99
N ALA A 7 -4.53 -2.12 -12.75
CA ALA A 7 -3.52 -1.22 -13.33
C ALA A 7 -3.73 -1.11 -14.85
N VAL A 8 -3.70 0.11 -15.36
CA VAL A 8 -3.68 0.38 -16.80
C VAL A 8 -2.30 0.90 -17.17
N GLU A 9 -1.68 0.30 -18.16
CA GLU A 9 -0.35 0.66 -18.63
C GLU A 9 -0.41 1.21 -20.05
N ALA A 10 0.28 2.31 -20.30
CA ALA A 10 0.40 2.91 -21.61
C ALA A 10 1.82 3.43 -21.81
N SER A 11 2.34 3.35 -23.06
CA SER A 11 3.66 3.91 -23.35
C SER A 11 3.64 5.43 -23.36
N THR A 12 4.69 6.05 -22.86
CA THR A 12 4.85 7.52 -22.86
C THR A 12 4.69 8.11 -24.25
N ALA A 13 5.26 7.46 -25.29
CA ALA A 13 5.17 7.92 -26.67
C ALA A 13 3.72 7.94 -27.22
N VAL A 14 2.84 7.06 -26.74
CA VAL A 14 1.41 7.08 -27.10
C VAL A 14 0.72 8.23 -26.39
N LEU A 15 0.98 8.44 -25.10
CA LEU A 15 0.38 9.51 -24.30
C LEU A 15 0.76 10.91 -24.80
N GLU A 16 1.99 11.07 -25.31
CA GLU A 16 2.46 12.33 -25.93
C GLU A 16 1.74 12.65 -27.25
N ARG A 17 1.31 11.62 -28.00
CA ARG A 17 0.65 11.79 -29.30
C ARG A 17 -0.85 11.89 -29.19
N ASP A 18 -1.45 11.28 -28.18
CA ASP A 18 -2.90 11.21 -27.99
C ASP A 18 -3.29 11.84 -26.64
N ALA A 19 -3.52 13.15 -26.68
CA ALA A 19 -3.91 13.91 -25.50
C ALA A 19 -5.29 13.51 -24.94
N ASP A 20 -6.20 13.00 -25.77
CA ASP A 20 -7.51 12.58 -25.33
C ASP A 20 -7.45 11.24 -24.61
N LEU A 21 -6.62 10.31 -25.10
CA LEU A 21 -6.33 9.08 -24.39
C LEU A 21 -5.66 9.37 -23.04
N HIS A 22 -4.66 10.26 -23.01
CA HIS A 22 -4.00 10.67 -21.76
C HIS A 22 -5.01 11.21 -20.73
N LYS A 23 -5.88 12.13 -21.14
CA LYS A 23 -6.94 12.65 -20.28
C LYS A 23 -7.92 11.58 -19.80
N ALA A 24 -8.27 10.63 -20.66
CA ALA A 24 -9.14 9.51 -20.30
C ALA A 24 -8.51 8.62 -19.23
N LEU A 25 -7.22 8.30 -19.37
CA LEU A 25 -6.49 7.49 -18.38
C LEU A 25 -6.35 8.20 -17.03
N LEU A 26 -6.08 9.52 -17.02
CA LEU A 26 -6.03 10.30 -15.78
C LEU A 26 -7.36 10.31 -15.01
N ARG A 27 -8.50 10.13 -15.68
CA ARG A 27 -9.81 10.01 -15.03
C ARG A 27 -10.08 8.64 -14.41
N LEU A 28 -9.31 7.63 -14.80
CA LEU A 28 -9.38 6.29 -14.22
C LEU A 28 -8.52 6.15 -12.97
N ASP A 29 -7.58 7.09 -12.75
CA ASP A 29 -6.72 7.08 -11.58
C ASP A 29 -7.52 7.49 -10.34
N ASP A 30 -7.86 6.50 -9.51
CA ASP A 30 -8.59 6.69 -8.26
C ASP A 30 -7.61 6.94 -7.12
N PHE A 31 -7.70 8.13 -6.52
CA PHE A 31 -6.77 8.52 -5.44
C PHE A 31 -6.79 7.52 -4.27
N SER A 32 -7.96 7.06 -3.85
CA SER A 32 -8.07 6.14 -2.71
C SER A 32 -7.34 4.82 -2.97
N THR A 33 -7.54 4.25 -4.15
CA THR A 33 -6.84 3.03 -4.59
C THR A 33 -5.35 3.26 -4.71
N HIS A 34 -4.94 4.37 -5.32
CA HIS A 34 -3.54 4.72 -5.50
C HIS A 34 -2.82 4.88 -4.15
N ALA A 35 -3.39 5.63 -3.21
CA ALA A 35 -2.84 5.82 -1.87
C ALA A 35 -2.75 4.50 -1.10
N ALA A 36 -3.81 3.67 -1.13
CA ALA A 36 -3.82 2.38 -0.47
C ALA A 36 -2.70 1.47 -1.00
N VAL A 37 -2.61 1.30 -2.32
CA VAL A 37 -1.57 0.48 -2.96
C VAL A 37 -0.16 1.01 -2.68
N SER A 38 0.02 2.34 -2.67
CA SER A 38 1.30 2.97 -2.36
C SER A 38 1.76 2.67 -0.93
N ALA A 39 0.86 2.73 0.05
CA ALA A 39 1.15 2.38 1.44
C ALA A 39 1.54 0.90 1.59
N GLU A 40 0.74 -0.01 1.01
CA GLU A 40 0.98 -1.44 1.06
C GLU A 40 2.33 -1.82 0.41
N ARG A 41 2.62 -1.28 -0.76
CA ARG A 41 3.89 -1.52 -1.47
C ARG A 41 5.09 -0.94 -0.74
N SER A 42 4.95 0.25 -0.16
CA SER A 42 6.00 0.88 0.63
C SER A 42 6.36 0.05 1.86
N LEU A 43 5.35 -0.51 2.55
CA LEU A 43 5.55 -1.42 3.67
C LEU A 43 6.34 -2.66 3.25
N LEU A 44 5.92 -3.36 2.19
CA LEU A 44 6.62 -4.56 1.74
C LEU A 44 8.02 -4.30 1.25
N ASN A 45 8.25 -3.18 0.58
CA ASN A 45 9.57 -2.74 0.16
C ASN A 45 10.49 -2.51 1.37
N ALA A 46 9.98 -1.86 2.42
CA ALA A 46 10.75 -1.56 3.62
C ALA A 46 11.04 -2.81 4.47
N LEU A 47 10.20 -3.84 4.38
CA LEU A 47 10.45 -5.15 4.99
C LEU A 47 11.42 -6.03 4.17
N GLU A 48 11.81 -5.58 2.96
CA GLU A 48 12.56 -6.39 1.98
C GLU A 48 11.88 -7.75 1.70
N ALA A 49 10.56 -7.79 1.86
CA ALA A 49 9.77 -8.99 1.74
C ALA A 49 9.65 -9.42 0.27
N GLY A 50 10.26 -10.55 -0.06
CA GLY A 50 10.12 -11.17 -1.38
C GLY A 50 8.73 -11.77 -1.60
N CYS A 51 8.47 -12.25 -2.83
CA CYS A 51 7.16 -12.82 -3.21
C CYS A 51 6.73 -14.04 -2.39
N THR A 52 7.67 -14.71 -1.72
CA THR A 52 7.45 -15.90 -0.89
C THR A 52 7.32 -15.57 0.60
N ALA A 53 7.60 -14.34 0.99
CA ALA A 53 7.53 -13.95 2.40
C ALA A 53 6.08 -13.98 2.89
N PRO A 54 5.80 -14.57 4.07
CA PRO A 54 4.45 -14.67 4.63
C PRO A 54 4.02 -13.34 5.27
N VAL A 55 3.89 -12.32 4.43
CA VAL A 55 3.47 -10.95 4.81
C VAL A 55 2.23 -10.55 4.04
N GLY A 56 1.25 -10.02 4.72
CA GLY A 56 0.07 -9.39 4.14
C GLY A 56 -0.04 -7.93 4.57
N ALA A 57 -0.53 -7.09 3.66
CA ALA A 57 -0.85 -5.69 3.93
C ALA A 57 -2.20 -5.35 3.32
N LEU A 58 -2.98 -4.54 4.03
CA LEU A 58 -4.26 -4.01 3.56
C LEU A 58 -4.40 -2.57 4.03
N ALA A 59 -4.62 -1.67 3.09
CA ALA A 59 -4.90 -0.27 3.37
C ALA A 59 -6.33 0.11 2.96
N THR A 60 -6.96 0.93 3.77
CA THR A 60 -8.27 1.51 3.49
C THR A 60 -8.17 3.03 3.62
N VAL A 61 -8.65 3.76 2.60
CA VAL A 61 -8.71 5.22 2.61
C VAL A 61 -10.14 5.67 2.89
N THR A 62 -10.29 6.62 3.80
CA THR A 62 -11.58 7.19 4.18
C THR A 62 -11.48 8.71 4.11
N PRO A 63 -12.34 9.41 3.35
CA PRO A 63 -12.46 10.85 3.42
C PRO A 63 -12.89 11.30 4.83
N ASP A 64 -12.35 12.41 5.31
CA ASP A 64 -12.73 12.99 6.61
C ASP A 64 -14.16 13.55 6.59
N ASP A 65 -14.61 13.98 5.40
CA ASP A 65 -16.00 14.35 5.13
C ASP A 65 -16.60 13.35 4.13
N THR A 66 -17.67 12.66 4.56
CA THR A 66 -18.32 11.61 3.75
C THR A 66 -19.01 12.12 2.49
N ASN A 67 -19.14 13.44 2.33
CA ASN A 67 -19.74 14.08 1.16
C ASN A 67 -18.73 14.56 0.11
N LEU A 68 -17.43 14.37 0.35
CA LEU A 68 -16.36 14.79 -0.54
C LEU A 68 -15.64 13.58 -1.14
N ASP A 69 -15.15 13.77 -2.37
CA ASP A 69 -14.20 12.81 -2.95
C ASP A 69 -12.92 12.76 -2.12
N ALA A 70 -12.32 11.59 -2.03
CA ALA A 70 -11.08 11.41 -1.29
C ALA A 70 -9.93 12.16 -1.97
N THR A 71 -9.23 12.98 -1.20
CA THR A 71 -8.03 13.72 -1.63
C THR A 71 -6.91 13.57 -0.60
N PRO A 72 -5.66 13.92 -0.94
CA PRO A 72 -4.55 13.88 0.03
C PRO A 72 -4.80 14.72 1.28
N GLU A 73 -5.56 15.82 1.16
CA GLU A 73 -5.78 16.80 2.22
C GLU A 73 -6.94 16.45 3.13
N ASN A 74 -7.95 15.70 2.61
CA ASN A 74 -9.18 15.42 3.33
C ASN A 74 -9.39 13.93 3.63
N SER A 75 -8.34 13.12 3.61
CA SER A 75 -8.49 11.68 3.79
C SER A 75 -7.49 11.13 4.77
N THR A 76 -7.94 10.15 5.53
CA THR A 76 -7.09 9.28 6.35
C THR A 76 -6.92 7.92 5.70
N ILE A 77 -5.77 7.30 5.94
CA ILE A 77 -5.47 5.92 5.56
C ILE A 77 -5.30 5.09 6.83
N HIS A 78 -5.95 3.94 6.86
CA HIS A 78 -5.74 2.90 7.85
C HIS A 78 -5.03 1.74 7.18
N LEU A 79 -3.75 1.52 7.54
CA LEU A 79 -2.92 0.44 7.03
C LEU A 79 -2.77 -0.64 8.09
N GLN A 80 -3.13 -1.87 7.74
CA GLN A 80 -2.92 -3.06 8.56
C GLN A 80 -1.87 -3.94 7.91
N ALA A 81 -1.06 -4.60 8.73
CA ALA A 81 -0.08 -5.55 8.26
C ALA A 81 -0.01 -6.77 9.17
N VAL A 82 0.36 -7.89 8.58
CA VAL A 82 0.61 -9.14 9.28
C VAL A 82 1.88 -9.77 8.74
N ALA A 83 2.75 -10.21 9.65
CA ALA A 83 3.87 -11.10 9.35
C ALA A 83 3.65 -12.41 10.11
N ALA A 84 3.85 -13.54 9.46
CA ALA A 84 3.64 -14.86 10.07
C ALA A 84 4.85 -15.78 9.81
N SER A 85 5.02 -16.79 10.64
CA SER A 85 5.90 -17.91 10.32
C SER A 85 5.28 -18.80 9.22
N VAL A 86 6.10 -19.50 8.46
CA VAL A 86 5.64 -20.37 7.36
C VAL A 86 4.67 -21.44 7.84
N ASP A 87 4.88 -21.98 9.04
CA ASP A 87 4.03 -22.99 9.66
C ASP A 87 2.77 -22.41 10.32
N GLY A 88 2.64 -21.06 10.35
CA GLY A 88 1.51 -20.36 10.97
C GLY A 88 1.50 -20.36 12.50
N SER A 89 2.54 -20.88 13.15
CA SER A 89 2.60 -20.98 14.62
C SER A 89 2.83 -19.63 15.32
N LYS A 90 3.43 -18.68 14.60
CA LYS A 90 3.68 -17.31 15.10
C LYS A 90 3.13 -16.29 14.14
N MET A 91 2.60 -15.20 14.69
CA MET A 91 2.05 -14.09 13.91
C MET A 91 2.23 -12.78 14.65
N ILE A 92 2.63 -11.74 13.93
CA ILE A 92 2.64 -10.35 14.39
C ILE A 92 1.67 -9.57 13.51
N ARG A 93 0.69 -8.91 14.12
CA ARG A 93 -0.27 -8.03 13.42
C ARG A 93 -0.21 -6.65 14.02
N MET A 94 -0.06 -5.65 13.18
CA MET A 94 0.01 -4.24 13.58
C MET A 94 -0.77 -3.37 12.60
N SER A 95 -1.09 -2.14 13.01
CA SER A 95 -1.76 -1.18 12.14
C SER A 95 -1.34 0.25 12.50
N ILE A 96 -1.40 1.13 11.50
CA ILE A 96 -1.15 2.55 11.64
C ILE A 96 -2.24 3.34 10.92
N THR A 97 -2.56 4.52 11.43
CA THR A 97 -3.53 5.44 10.80
C THR A 97 -2.88 6.82 10.67
N GLY A 98 -3.06 7.46 9.53
CA GLY A 98 -2.52 8.79 9.30
C GLY A 98 -3.06 9.43 8.03
N ALA A 99 -2.51 10.59 7.65
CA ALA A 99 -2.93 11.32 6.46
C ALA A 99 -2.66 10.50 5.17
N ALA A 100 -3.65 10.41 4.29
CA ALA A 100 -3.53 9.64 3.05
C ALA A 100 -2.49 10.23 2.08
N GLY A 101 -2.21 11.53 2.17
CA GLY A 101 -1.12 12.17 1.44
C GLY A 101 0.29 11.70 1.86
N ASN A 102 0.43 11.01 3.01
CA ASN A 102 1.68 10.42 3.48
C ASN A 102 1.68 8.87 3.41
N ALA A 103 0.94 8.30 2.47
CA ALA A 103 0.75 6.86 2.34
C ALA A 103 2.06 6.04 2.39
N GLU A 104 3.06 6.44 1.61
CA GLU A 104 4.37 5.77 1.60
C GLU A 104 5.12 5.91 2.95
N GLY A 105 5.01 7.08 3.61
CA GLY A 105 5.60 7.31 4.93
C GLY A 105 5.02 6.34 5.97
N LEU A 106 3.70 6.19 5.99
CA LEU A 106 3.00 5.25 6.86
C LEU A 106 3.42 3.80 6.60
N GLY A 107 3.61 3.43 5.33
CA GLY A 107 4.11 2.10 4.98
C GLY A 107 5.51 1.82 5.58
N ARG A 108 6.43 2.77 5.44
CA ARG A 108 7.78 2.65 6.03
C ARG A 108 7.76 2.62 7.56
N GLU A 109 6.93 3.45 8.18
CA GLU A 109 6.80 3.52 9.64
C GLU A 109 6.27 2.21 10.21
N LEU A 110 5.18 1.67 9.65
CA LEU A 110 4.62 0.40 10.10
C LEU A 110 5.59 -0.77 9.86
N ALA A 111 6.38 -0.75 8.78
CA ALA A 111 7.42 -1.74 8.54
C ALA A 111 8.50 -1.71 9.64
N ALA A 112 8.94 -0.51 10.04
CA ALA A 112 9.91 -0.35 11.13
C ALA A 112 9.36 -0.88 12.46
N GLU A 113 8.08 -0.62 12.76
CA GLU A 113 7.42 -1.15 13.96
C GLU A 113 7.32 -2.69 13.94
N LEU A 114 6.97 -3.29 12.80
CA LEU A 114 6.93 -4.73 12.63
C LEU A 114 8.30 -5.38 12.84
N LEU A 115 9.36 -4.78 12.27
CA LEU A 115 10.74 -5.24 12.46
C LEU A 115 11.16 -5.15 13.94
N ALA A 116 10.84 -4.04 14.60
CA ALA A 116 11.10 -3.87 16.03
C ALA A 116 10.35 -4.89 16.90
N ALA A 117 9.18 -5.34 16.44
CA ALA A 117 8.38 -6.38 17.10
C ALA A 117 8.88 -7.81 16.82
N GLY A 118 9.93 -7.99 16.01
CA GLY A 118 10.52 -9.29 15.70
C GLY A 118 10.06 -9.92 14.38
N ALA A 119 9.46 -9.15 13.48
CA ALA A 119 9.03 -9.69 12.19
C ALA A 119 10.20 -10.25 11.36
N ALA A 120 11.41 -9.71 11.52
CA ALA A 120 12.59 -10.21 10.83
C ALA A 120 12.83 -11.71 11.09
N ASP A 121 12.61 -12.19 12.31
CA ASP A 121 12.80 -13.59 12.68
C ASP A 121 11.77 -14.50 11.98
N LEU A 122 10.55 -13.99 11.76
CA LEU A 122 9.50 -14.73 11.07
C LEU A 122 9.74 -14.79 9.56
N LEU A 123 10.35 -13.76 8.99
CA LEU A 123 10.64 -13.64 7.56
C LEU A 123 11.95 -14.35 7.18
N GLY A 124 12.91 -14.43 8.09
CA GLY A 124 14.21 -15.08 7.89
C GLY A 124 14.15 -16.62 7.87
N GLU A 125 13.14 -17.23 8.49
CA GLU A 125 12.92 -18.68 8.47
C GLU A 125 12.43 -19.20 7.10
N SER A 126 12.24 -18.31 6.12
CA SER A 126 11.76 -18.62 4.75
C SER A 126 12.87 -18.74 3.71
N ALA A 127 14.13 -18.62 4.12
CA ALA A 127 15.30 -18.71 3.23
C ALA A 127 15.86 -20.14 3.16
#